data_4991f52d1a9d49a66348445987400fc9
#
_entry.id   4991f52d1a9d49a66348445987400fc9
#
_cell.length_a   1.000
_cell.length_b   1.000
_cell.length_c   1.000
_cell.angle_alpha   90.00
_cell.angle_beta   90.00
_cell.angle_gamma   90.00
#
_symmetry.space_group_name_H-M   'P 1'
#
loop_
_entity.id
_entity.type
_entity.pdbx_description
1 polymer ?
#
loop_
_entity_poly.entity_id
_entity_poly.type
_entity_poly.pdbx_seq_one_letter_code
_entity_poly.pdbx_strand_id
1 'polypeptide(L)'
;MAVKFTYPSMLPVPFLSTYSLNQQPSVIATEFSTGRTRARQIKNRPSTMKAVWRIDESMAEMFESALENWLLGRWFLIKIRLPRTERMQEVEALITKDPREKRKPSSRNLSKWEYTGELLIKPLPQMDEGALLDAMYAPTTFAELIAQLETTMMELPNV
;
A
#
# COMPACT_ATOMS: atom_id res chain seq x y z
N MET A 1 4.27 -3.52 -25.25
CA MET A 1 4.14 -3.31 -23.79
C MET A 1 4.21 -1.82 -23.50
N ALA A 2 3.19 -1.24 -22.86
CA ALA A 2 3.25 0.17 -22.48
C ALA A 2 4.32 0.33 -21.40
N VAL A 3 5.27 1.22 -21.63
CA VAL A 3 6.30 1.57 -20.63
C VAL A 3 5.60 2.20 -19.46
N LYS A 4 5.62 1.53 -18.30
CA LYS A 4 5.07 2.07 -17.07
C LYS A 4 6.02 3.15 -16.54
N PHE A 5 5.49 4.33 -16.31
CA PHE A 5 6.27 5.42 -15.73
C PHE A 5 6.59 5.10 -14.27
N THR A 6 7.85 5.22 -13.88
CA THR A 6 8.29 4.97 -12.51
C THR A 6 8.51 6.30 -11.78
N TYR A 7 8.10 6.38 -10.52
CA TYR A 7 8.36 7.53 -9.67
C TYR A 7 9.86 7.82 -9.62
N PRO A 8 10.30 9.04 -9.90
CA PRO A 8 11.72 9.37 -9.94
C PRO A 8 12.40 9.12 -8.60
N SER A 9 13.50 8.37 -8.61
CA SER A 9 14.26 8.03 -7.39
C SER A 9 14.91 9.24 -6.71
N MET A 10 15.07 10.34 -7.44
CA MET A 10 15.60 11.60 -6.91
C MET A 10 14.59 12.33 -6.02
N LEU A 11 13.29 12.07 -6.20
CA LEU A 11 12.24 12.72 -5.43
C LEU A 11 11.99 11.97 -4.12
N PRO A 12 11.72 12.69 -3.02
CA PRO A 12 11.41 12.07 -1.75
C PRO A 12 10.10 11.27 -1.86
N VAL A 13 10.10 10.08 -1.30
CA VAL A 13 8.90 9.26 -1.17
C VAL A 13 8.01 9.80 -0.05
N PRO A 14 6.70 9.51 -0.06
CA PRO A 14 5.81 9.91 1.03
C PRO A 14 6.30 9.39 2.38
N PHE A 15 6.11 10.19 3.42
CA PHE A 15 6.60 9.90 4.76
C PHE A 15 5.78 8.80 5.44
N LEU A 16 6.44 7.71 5.84
CA LEU A 16 5.81 6.48 6.33
C LEU A 16 4.82 6.67 7.49
N SER A 17 5.14 7.51 8.46
CA SER A 17 4.29 7.69 9.66
C SER A 17 2.99 8.43 9.39
N THR A 18 2.80 8.95 8.17
CA THR A 18 1.62 9.73 7.78
C THR A 18 0.70 8.98 6.82
N TYR A 19 1.04 7.73 6.50
CA TYR A 19 0.19 6.92 5.63
C TYR A 19 -1.15 6.63 6.29
N SER A 20 -2.21 6.90 5.56
CA SER A 20 -3.55 6.42 5.88
C SER A 20 -4.07 5.70 4.64
N LEU A 21 -4.05 4.38 4.66
CA LEU A 21 -4.54 3.55 3.56
C LEU A 21 -5.99 3.18 3.84
N ASN A 22 -6.90 3.71 3.05
CA ASN A 22 -8.33 3.43 3.13
C ASN A 22 -8.76 2.56 1.95
N GLN A 23 -9.14 1.34 2.24
CA GLN A 23 -9.72 0.45 1.24
C GLN A 23 -11.22 0.68 1.13
N GLN A 24 -11.75 0.78 -0.08
CA GLN A 24 -13.19 0.92 -0.28
C GLN A 24 -13.94 -0.30 0.26
N PRO A 25 -15.21 -0.15 0.74
CA PRO A 25 -15.98 -1.25 1.31
C PRO A 25 -16.11 -2.43 0.33
N SER A 26 -15.95 -3.66 0.83
CA SER A 26 -16.01 -4.89 0.00
C SER A 26 -17.41 -5.39 -0.24
N VAL A 27 -18.35 -4.92 0.53
CA VAL A 27 -19.73 -5.38 0.51
C VAL A 27 -20.64 -4.19 0.30
N ILE A 28 -21.48 -4.28 -0.72
CA ILE A 28 -22.62 -3.37 -0.88
C ILE A 28 -23.83 -4.16 -0.39
N ALA A 29 -24.42 -3.70 0.70
CA ALA A 29 -25.69 -4.22 1.21
C ALA A 29 -26.82 -3.32 0.73
N THR A 30 -27.85 -3.91 0.16
CA THR A 30 -29.08 -3.22 -0.22
C THR A 30 -30.22 -3.81 0.61
N GLU A 31 -30.85 -2.96 1.40
CA GLU A 31 -32.06 -3.32 2.14
C GLU A 31 -33.31 -3.05 1.30
N PHE A 32 -34.17 -4.02 1.22
CA PHE A 32 -35.45 -3.89 0.55
C PHE A 32 -36.53 -3.51 1.58
N SER A 33 -37.57 -2.84 1.11
CA SER A 33 -38.73 -2.44 1.96
C SER A 33 -39.42 -3.64 2.65
N THR A 34 -39.15 -4.85 2.18
CA THR A 34 -39.62 -6.12 2.76
C THR A 34 -38.78 -6.66 3.90
N GLY A 35 -37.75 -5.91 4.37
CA GLY A 35 -36.83 -6.32 5.44
C GLY A 35 -35.79 -7.36 4.99
N ARG A 36 -35.70 -7.69 3.71
CA ARG A 36 -34.66 -8.57 3.20
C ARG A 36 -33.43 -7.75 2.81
N THR A 37 -32.24 -8.22 3.22
CA THR A 37 -30.96 -7.62 2.87
C THR A 37 -30.26 -8.48 1.82
N ARG A 38 -29.83 -7.88 0.74
CA ARG A 38 -28.97 -8.52 -0.27
C ARG A 38 -27.58 -7.91 -0.20
N ALA A 39 -26.59 -8.74 0.06
CA ALA A 39 -25.19 -8.32 0.06
C ALA A 39 -24.49 -8.78 -1.21
N ARG A 40 -23.72 -7.88 -1.82
CA ARG A 40 -22.87 -8.16 -2.98
C ARG A 40 -21.42 -7.81 -2.65
N GLN A 41 -20.52 -8.77 -2.86
CA GLN A 41 -19.09 -8.53 -2.72
C GLN A 41 -18.51 -7.93 -4.00
N ILE A 42 -17.71 -6.88 -3.85
CA ILE A 42 -16.92 -6.28 -4.93
C ILE A 42 -15.46 -6.69 -4.73
N LYS A 43 -14.91 -7.40 -5.70
CA LYS A 43 -13.48 -7.77 -5.75
C LYS A 43 -12.66 -6.66 -6.45
N ASN A 44 -11.33 -6.69 -6.30
CA ASN A 44 -10.38 -5.83 -7.03
C ASN A 44 -10.66 -4.33 -6.94
N ARG A 45 -10.80 -3.82 -5.70
CA ARG A 45 -11.08 -2.41 -5.47
C ARG A 45 -9.80 -1.61 -5.27
N PRO A 46 -9.74 -0.40 -5.84
CA PRO A 46 -8.66 0.51 -5.55
C PRO A 46 -8.68 0.92 -4.07
N SER A 47 -7.53 1.30 -3.58
CA SER A 47 -7.36 1.87 -2.23
C SER A 47 -6.97 3.33 -2.36
N THR A 48 -7.48 4.18 -1.50
CA THR A 48 -7.03 5.56 -1.38
C THR A 48 -6.02 5.68 -0.26
N MET A 49 -4.92 6.39 -0.52
CA MET A 49 -3.87 6.64 0.46
C MET A 49 -3.66 8.13 0.62
N LYS A 50 -3.85 8.62 1.83
CA LYS A 50 -3.37 9.95 2.20
C LYS A 50 -1.87 9.89 2.42
N ALA A 51 -1.13 10.77 1.77
CA ALA A 51 0.33 10.81 1.81
C ALA A 51 0.83 12.22 2.08
N VAL A 52 1.90 12.32 2.84
CA VAL A 52 2.58 13.58 3.13
C VAL A 52 4.03 13.45 2.69
N TRP A 53 4.48 14.37 1.86
CA TRP A 53 5.88 14.51 1.48
C TRP A 53 6.52 15.60 2.31
N ARG A 54 7.73 15.36 2.79
CA ARG A 54 8.58 16.36 3.45
C ARG A 54 9.75 16.66 2.55
N ILE A 55 9.80 17.90 2.09
CA ILE A 55 10.70 18.32 1.03
C ILE A 55 11.52 19.49 1.53
N ASP A 56 12.82 19.44 1.29
CA ASP A 56 13.72 20.56 1.56
C ASP A 56 13.41 21.71 0.60
N GLU A 57 13.52 22.94 1.08
CA GLU A 57 13.21 24.13 0.31
C GLU A 57 13.96 24.18 -1.02
N SER A 58 15.20 23.73 -1.03
CA SER A 58 16.02 23.64 -2.25
C SER A 58 15.49 22.67 -3.32
N MET A 59 14.68 21.69 -2.91
CA MET A 59 14.08 20.69 -3.80
C MET A 59 12.60 20.96 -4.13
N ALA A 60 12.00 21.98 -3.53
CA ALA A 60 10.58 22.26 -3.66
C ALA A 60 10.19 22.57 -5.12
N GLU A 61 10.97 23.40 -5.81
CA GLU A 61 10.72 23.76 -7.22
C GLU A 61 10.81 22.52 -8.14
N MET A 62 11.82 21.68 -7.92
CA MET A 62 11.98 20.45 -8.70
C MET A 62 10.81 19.48 -8.47
N PHE A 63 10.35 19.36 -7.23
CA PHE A 63 9.21 18.51 -6.89
C PHE A 63 7.91 19.02 -7.51
N GLU A 64 7.65 20.33 -7.42
CA GLU A 64 6.45 20.95 -8.01
C GLU A 64 6.45 20.82 -9.54
N SER A 65 7.60 21.02 -10.18
CA SER A 65 7.75 20.82 -11.62
C SER A 65 7.55 19.38 -12.05
N ALA A 66 8.03 18.41 -11.24
CA ALA A 66 7.83 16.99 -11.50
C ALA A 66 6.36 16.57 -11.30
N LEU A 67 5.67 17.15 -10.33
CA LEU A 67 4.23 16.93 -10.16
C LEU A 67 3.48 17.37 -11.41
N GLU A 68 3.75 18.58 -11.90
CA GLU A 68 3.02 19.16 -13.03
C GLU A 68 3.28 18.42 -14.35
N ASN A 69 4.54 18.13 -14.65
CA ASN A 69 4.91 17.59 -15.94
C ASN A 69 4.80 16.06 -16.03
N TRP A 70 4.94 15.34 -14.92
CA TRP A 70 5.11 13.88 -14.96
C TRP A 70 4.11 13.10 -14.13
N LEU A 71 3.72 13.59 -12.96
CA LEU A 71 2.99 12.78 -11.98
C LEU A 71 1.48 13.01 -11.99
N LEU A 72 1.02 14.26 -12.21
CA LEU A 72 -0.40 14.57 -12.21
C LEU A 72 -1.11 13.98 -13.44
N GLY A 73 -2.24 13.34 -13.21
CA GLY A 73 -3.07 12.77 -14.28
C GLY A 73 -2.52 11.50 -14.92
N ARG A 74 -1.46 10.90 -14.40
CA ARG A 74 -0.85 9.67 -14.95
C ARG A 74 -0.70 8.61 -13.89
N TRP A 75 -0.83 7.35 -14.28
CA TRP A 75 -0.46 6.21 -13.47
C TRP A 75 1.05 6.04 -13.45
N PHE A 76 1.61 5.85 -12.28
CA PHE A 76 3.04 5.62 -12.10
C PHE A 76 3.30 4.54 -11.04
N LEU A 77 4.48 3.91 -11.12
CA LEU A 77 4.94 2.95 -10.14
C LEU A 77 5.64 3.70 -9.01
N ILE A 78 5.24 3.44 -7.78
CA ILE A 78 5.85 4.00 -6.57
C ILE A 78 6.09 2.91 -5.55
N LYS A 79 7.22 3.02 -4.84
CA LYS A 79 7.54 2.10 -3.74
C LYS A 79 6.93 2.63 -2.44
N ILE A 80 6.02 1.87 -1.87
CA ILE A 80 5.38 2.16 -0.59
C ILE A 80 5.44 0.95 0.33
N ARG A 81 5.35 1.19 1.63
CA ARG A 81 5.20 0.12 2.61
C ARG A 81 3.72 -0.22 2.76
N LEU A 82 3.40 -1.49 2.57
CA LEU A 82 2.04 -2.00 2.75
C LEU A 82 1.90 -2.69 4.11
N PRO A 83 0.68 -2.74 4.69
CA PRO A 83 0.45 -3.33 6.02
C PRO A 83 0.84 -4.81 6.14
N ARG A 84 0.93 -5.51 5.01
CA ARG A 84 1.16 -6.96 4.95
C ARG A 84 2.60 -7.36 4.69
N THR A 85 3.48 -6.39 4.50
CA THR A 85 4.86 -6.67 4.11
C THR A 85 5.82 -5.80 4.90
N GLU A 86 6.88 -6.41 5.37
CA GLU A 86 7.96 -5.68 6.04
C GLU A 86 8.80 -4.84 5.06
N ARG A 87 8.69 -5.13 3.77
CA ARG A 87 9.47 -4.49 2.71
C ARG A 87 8.62 -3.50 1.92
N MET A 88 9.31 -2.52 1.34
CA MET A 88 8.70 -1.61 0.37
C MET A 88 8.26 -2.41 -0.86
N GLN A 89 7.02 -2.24 -1.28
CA GLN A 89 6.47 -2.85 -2.49
C GLN A 89 6.20 -1.80 -3.55
N GLU A 90 6.39 -2.20 -4.79
CA GLU A 90 6.09 -1.38 -5.95
C GLU A 90 4.61 -1.52 -6.31
N VAL A 91 3.90 -0.39 -6.32
CA VAL A 91 2.47 -0.32 -6.62
C VAL A 91 2.20 0.72 -7.69
N GLU A 92 1.13 0.51 -8.45
CA GLU A 92 0.65 1.53 -9.40
C GLU A 92 -0.25 2.51 -8.66
N ALA A 93 0.10 3.79 -8.72
CA ALA A 93 -0.62 4.87 -8.07
C ALA A 93 -0.96 6.01 -9.05
N LEU A 94 -2.02 6.74 -8.72
CA LEU A 94 -2.44 7.96 -9.39
C LEU A 94 -2.68 9.04 -8.35
N ILE A 95 -2.16 10.24 -8.55
CA ILE A 95 -2.45 11.38 -7.66
C ILE A 95 -3.86 11.88 -7.97
N THR A 96 -4.73 11.82 -6.97
CA THR A 96 -6.13 12.30 -7.06
C THR A 96 -6.32 13.68 -6.45
N LYS A 97 -5.48 14.04 -5.47
CA LYS A 97 -5.42 15.40 -4.92
C LYS A 97 -4.02 15.95 -5.03
N ASP A 98 -3.90 17.09 -5.67
CA ASP A 98 -2.63 17.76 -5.87
C ASP A 98 -2.00 18.15 -4.52
N PRO A 99 -0.78 17.65 -4.22
CA PRO A 99 -0.10 17.98 -2.98
C PRO A 99 0.19 19.47 -2.80
N ARG A 100 0.24 20.26 -3.89
CA ARG A 100 0.49 21.70 -3.86
C ARG A 100 -0.65 22.51 -3.23
N GLU A 101 -1.89 21.97 -3.25
CA GLU A 101 -3.04 22.64 -2.64
C GLU A 101 -2.93 22.73 -1.12
N LYS A 102 -2.24 21.79 -0.49
CA LYS A 102 -2.06 21.73 0.97
C LYS A 102 -0.59 21.64 1.35
N ARG A 103 0.12 22.72 1.10
CA ARG A 103 1.51 22.85 1.51
C ARG A 103 1.63 23.75 2.75
N LYS A 104 2.49 23.36 3.67
CA LYS A 104 2.78 24.14 4.88
C LYS A 104 4.24 23.93 5.31
N PRO A 105 4.85 24.90 5.99
CA PRO A 105 6.16 24.68 6.58
C PRO A 105 6.08 23.59 7.64
N SER A 106 7.12 22.76 7.74
CA SER A 106 7.17 21.71 8.75
C SER A 106 7.33 22.31 10.15
N SER A 107 6.52 21.89 11.10
CA SER A 107 6.59 22.35 12.49
C SER A 107 7.88 21.94 13.22
N ARG A 108 8.59 20.92 12.70
CA ARG A 108 9.84 20.41 13.29
C ARG A 108 11.09 21.01 12.67
N ASN A 109 11.01 21.46 11.43
CA ASN A 109 12.14 22.04 10.73
C ASN A 109 11.63 23.06 9.71
N LEU A 110 11.90 24.35 9.93
CA LEU A 110 11.43 25.45 9.10
C LEU A 110 12.01 25.44 7.67
N SER A 111 13.13 24.74 7.45
CA SER A 111 13.71 24.58 6.12
C SER A 111 13.02 23.49 5.27
N LYS A 112 12.01 22.82 5.83
CA LYS A 112 11.26 21.75 5.14
C LYS A 112 9.81 22.13 4.97
N TRP A 113 9.27 21.76 3.82
CA TRP A 113 7.87 21.92 3.48
C TRP A 113 7.15 20.58 3.51
N GLU A 114 5.94 20.56 4.05
CA GLU A 114 5.04 19.43 4.03
C GLU A 114 3.98 19.62 2.95
N TYR A 115 3.93 18.70 2.01
CA TYR A 115 2.94 18.62 0.94
C TYR A 115 2.00 17.47 1.23
N THR A 116 0.70 17.74 1.31
CA THR A 116 -0.31 16.72 1.62
C THR A 116 -1.17 16.44 0.38
N GLY A 117 -1.13 15.22 -0.11
CA GLY A 117 -1.93 14.75 -1.24
C GLY A 117 -2.64 13.44 -0.96
N GLU A 118 -3.37 12.98 -1.98
CA GLU A 118 -4.07 11.70 -1.95
C GLU A 118 -3.72 10.90 -3.20
N LEU A 119 -3.38 9.64 -2.98
CA LEU A 119 -3.05 8.69 -4.01
C LEU A 119 -4.17 7.65 -4.14
N LEU A 120 -4.59 7.36 -5.35
CA LEU A 120 -5.39 6.20 -5.69
C LEU A 120 -4.44 5.07 -6.07
N ILE A 121 -4.50 3.96 -5.36
CA ILE A 121 -3.65 2.81 -5.57
C ILE A 121 -4.48 1.72 -6.23
N LYS A 122 -3.96 1.10 -7.29
CA LYS A 122 -4.60 -0.05 -7.90
C LYS A 122 -4.81 -1.17 -6.89
N PRO A 123 -5.76 -2.09 -7.14
CA PRO A 123 -6.00 -3.21 -6.25
C PRO A 123 -4.71 -3.92 -5.89
N LEU A 124 -4.48 -4.07 -4.59
CA LEU A 124 -3.31 -4.79 -4.08
C LEU A 124 -3.46 -6.28 -4.37
N PRO A 125 -2.37 -6.98 -4.71
CA PRO A 125 -2.42 -8.41 -4.88
C PRO A 125 -2.92 -9.06 -3.60
N GLN A 126 -3.92 -9.91 -3.74
CA GLN A 126 -4.47 -10.72 -2.67
C GLN A 126 -4.01 -12.15 -2.86
N MET A 127 -3.86 -12.86 -1.75
CA MET A 127 -3.64 -14.29 -1.76
C MET A 127 -4.85 -14.96 -2.43
N ASP A 128 -4.62 -15.87 -3.35
CA ASP A 128 -5.71 -16.65 -3.94
C ASP A 128 -6.30 -17.62 -2.91
N GLU A 129 -7.44 -18.20 -3.23
CA GLU A 129 -8.15 -19.09 -2.30
C GLU A 129 -7.33 -20.33 -1.96
N GLY A 130 -6.60 -20.91 -2.93
CA GLY A 130 -5.73 -22.06 -2.71
C GLY A 130 -4.59 -21.73 -1.76
N ALA A 131 -3.85 -20.65 -2.03
CA ALA A 131 -2.77 -20.20 -1.17
C ALA A 131 -3.26 -19.81 0.24
N LEU A 132 -4.49 -19.29 0.36
CA LEU A 132 -5.10 -19.00 1.65
C LEU A 132 -5.38 -20.28 2.44
N LEU A 133 -5.95 -21.30 1.78
CA LEU A 133 -6.21 -22.61 2.39
C LEU A 133 -4.91 -23.27 2.82
N ASP A 134 -3.89 -23.27 1.96
CA ASP A 134 -2.57 -23.79 2.28
C ASP A 134 -1.96 -23.08 3.50
N ALA A 135 -2.07 -21.76 3.57
CA ALA A 135 -1.59 -20.99 4.71
C ALA A 135 -2.37 -21.25 6.01
N MET A 136 -3.65 -21.60 5.92
CA MET A 136 -4.50 -21.90 7.10
C MET A 136 -4.31 -23.34 7.61
N TYR A 137 -4.02 -24.29 6.75
CA TYR A 137 -3.92 -25.69 7.09
C TYR A 137 -2.50 -26.25 7.08
N ALA A 138 -1.53 -25.55 6.49
CA ALA A 138 -0.13 -25.90 6.62
C ALA A 138 0.41 -25.51 8.01
N PRO A 139 1.31 -26.29 8.62
CA PRO A 139 2.03 -25.88 9.83
C PRO A 139 2.81 -24.61 9.54
N THR A 140 2.39 -23.51 10.16
CA THR A 140 2.57 -22.17 9.61
C THR A 140 3.83 -21.45 10.03
N THR A 141 4.65 -22.02 10.87
CA THR A 141 5.91 -21.40 11.27
C THR A 141 7.09 -22.35 11.09
N PHE A 142 8.19 -21.82 10.59
CA PHE A 142 9.46 -22.54 10.52
C PHE A 142 9.87 -23.12 11.90
N ALA A 143 9.47 -22.46 12.99
CA ALA A 143 9.64 -22.95 14.35
C ALA A 143 8.78 -24.20 14.65
N GLU A 144 7.55 -24.29 14.15
CA GLU A 144 6.70 -25.47 14.29
C GLU A 144 7.22 -26.63 13.44
N LEU A 145 7.75 -26.35 12.24
CA LEU A 145 8.40 -27.35 11.41
C LEU A 145 9.65 -27.92 12.08
N ILE A 146 10.48 -27.07 12.71
CA ILE A 146 11.65 -27.52 13.47
C ILE A 146 11.20 -28.35 14.66
N ALA A 147 10.21 -27.91 15.42
CA ALA A 147 9.68 -28.68 16.58
C ALA A 147 9.11 -30.03 16.16
N GLN A 148 8.42 -30.12 15.02
CA GLN A 148 7.94 -31.40 14.46
C GLN A 148 9.10 -32.30 14.02
N LEU A 149 10.14 -31.76 13.38
CA LEU A 149 11.33 -32.50 13.00
C LEU A 149 12.10 -33.00 14.22
N GLU A 150 12.25 -32.20 15.25
CA GLU A 150 12.90 -32.60 16.52
C GLU A 150 12.11 -33.73 17.21
N THR A 151 10.79 -33.63 17.25
CA THR A 151 9.93 -34.69 17.82
C THR A 151 10.05 -35.99 17.01
N THR A 152 10.05 -35.91 15.69
CA THR A 152 10.18 -37.08 14.80
C THR A 152 11.57 -37.71 14.91
N MET A 153 12.62 -36.92 15.10
CA MET A 153 13.98 -37.44 15.29
C MET A 153 14.18 -38.07 16.65
N MET A 154 13.46 -37.65 17.70
CA MET A 154 13.48 -38.31 19.01
C MET A 154 12.70 -39.64 19.05
N GLU A 155 11.76 -39.82 18.15
CA GLU A 155 10.98 -41.07 18.03
C GLU A 155 11.65 -42.15 17.17
N LEU A 156 12.78 -41.85 16.51
CA LEU A 156 13.53 -42.87 15.77
C LEU A 156 14.23 -43.82 16.76
N PRO A 157 13.93 -45.11 16.71
CA PRO A 157 14.60 -46.09 17.57
C PRO A 157 16.08 -46.12 17.25
N ASN A 158 16.91 -45.99 18.28
CA ASN A 158 18.35 -46.20 18.17
C ASN A 158 18.59 -47.62 17.63
N VAL A 159 18.99 -47.70 16.37
CA VAL A 159 19.48 -48.94 15.74
C VAL A 159 21.00 -49.01 15.96
#